data_855c746c0a0d58b0ca2e512501bc437b
#
_entry.id   855c746c0a0d58b0ca2e512501bc437b
#
_cell.length_a   1.000
_cell.length_b   1.000
_cell.length_c   1.000
_cell.angle_alpha   90.00
_cell.angle_beta   90.00
_cell.angle_gamma   90.00
#
_symmetry.space_group_name_H-M   'P 1'
#
loop_
_entity.id
_entity.type
_entity.pdbx_description
1 polymer ?
#
loop_
_entity_poly.entity_id
_entity_poly.type
_entity_poly.pdbx_seq_one_letter_code
_entity_poly.pdbx_strand_id
1 'polypeptide(L)' 'MNFSLKESIDYESMTVVQLRELAKERGLTGYSSLNKADLIQLLKDNE' A
#
# COMPACT_ATOMS: atom_id res chain seq x y z
N MET A 1 0.16 -2.93 -26.38
CA MET A 1 0.38 -2.71 -25.85
C MET A 1 0.35 -2.50 -24.93
N ASN A 2 0.38 -2.48 -24.47
CA ASN A 2 0.19 -2.22 -23.53
C ASN A 2 0.89 -1.78 -22.80
N PHE A 3 1.01 -1.17 -22.28
CA PHE A 3 1.71 -0.69 -21.60
C PHE A 3 1.34 -0.55 -20.45
N SER A 4 1.67 -0.78 -19.79
CA SER A 4 1.36 -0.85 -18.73
C SER A 4 1.61 0.17 -18.03
N LEU A 5 0.89 0.78 -17.82
CA LEU A 5 1.02 1.69 -17.17
C LEU A 5 1.02 1.40 -15.88
N LYS A 6 1.81 1.45 -15.15
CA LYS A 6 1.78 1.24 -13.92
C LYS A 6 1.07 2.25 -13.33
N GLU A 7 -0.01 2.18 -12.89
CA GLU A 7 -0.76 3.02 -12.31
C GLU A 7 -0.20 3.38 -11.04
N SER A 8 0.08 4.53 -10.67
CA SER A 8 0.56 4.86 -9.45
C SER A 8 -0.51 5.01 -8.48
N ILE A 9 -0.58 4.29 -7.43
CA ILE A 9 -1.60 4.39 -6.41
C ILE A 9 -1.27 5.57 -5.55
N ASP A 10 -2.27 6.41 -5.29
CA ASP A 10 -2.06 7.60 -4.47
C ASP A 10 -2.22 7.21 -3.01
N TYR A 11 -1.23 6.60 -2.45
CA TYR A 11 -1.28 6.14 -1.06
C TYR A 11 -1.46 7.31 -0.09
N GLU A 12 -0.98 8.48 -0.47
CA GLU A 12 -1.07 9.62 0.43
C GLU A 12 -2.50 10.08 0.65
N SER A 13 -3.37 9.81 -0.28
CA SER A 13 -4.77 10.15 -0.16
C SER A 13 -5.57 9.11 0.59
N MET A 14 -4.98 7.97 0.89
CA MET A 14 -5.69 6.90 1.54
C MET A 14 -5.62 7.05 3.05
N THR A 15 -6.64 6.58 3.74
CA THR A 15 -6.60 6.59 5.20
C THR A 15 -5.77 5.41 5.67
N VAL A 16 -5.39 5.43 6.95
CA VAL A 16 -4.62 4.34 7.52
C VAL A 16 -5.41 3.04 7.42
N VAL A 17 -6.72 3.10 7.62
CA VAL A 17 -7.56 1.91 7.52
C VAL A 17 -7.52 1.34 6.12
N GLN A 18 -7.59 2.20 5.11
CA GLN A 18 -7.54 1.75 3.74
C GLN A 18 -6.19 1.15 3.41
N LEU A 19 -5.12 1.74 3.92
CA LEU A 19 -3.78 1.24 3.67
C LEU A 19 -3.60 -0.14 4.32
N ARG A 20 -4.16 -0.32 5.51
CA ARG A 20 -4.07 -1.61 6.17
C ARG A 20 -4.85 -2.67 5.41
N GLU A 21 -6.00 -2.31 4.90
CA GLU A 21 -6.80 -3.26 4.15
C GLU A 21 -6.10 -3.67 2.87
N LEU A 22 -5.43 -2.72 2.23
CA LEU A 22 -4.68 -3.03 1.03
C LEU A 22 -3.52 -3.97 1.36
N ALA A 23 -2.83 -3.72 2.47
CA ALA A 23 -1.73 -4.59 2.89
C ALA A 23 -2.25 -6.00 3.15
N LYS A 24 -3.43 -6.11 3.75
CA LYS A 24 -4.01 -7.40 4.02
C LYS A 24 -4.32 -8.13 2.73
N GLU A 25 -4.85 -7.42 1.75
CA GLU A 25 -5.17 -8.02 0.48
C GLU A 25 -3.95 -8.53 -0.24
N ARG A 26 -2.82 -7.92 -0.01
CA ARG A 26 -1.58 -8.35 -0.64
C ARG A 26 -0.87 -9.43 0.16
N GLY A 27 -1.49 -9.89 1.24
CA GLY A 27 -0.90 -10.96 2.04
C GLY A 27 0.25 -10.51 2.94
N LEU A 28 0.34 -9.21 3.20
CA LEU A 28 1.41 -8.72 4.05
C LEU A 28 1.03 -8.90 5.51
N THR A 29 2.03 -8.97 6.37
CA THR A 29 1.79 -9.13 7.80
C THR A 29 2.69 -8.17 8.56
N GLY A 30 2.43 -8.04 9.83
CA GLY A 30 3.27 -7.21 10.70
C GLY A 30 3.07 -5.74 10.51
N TYR A 31 1.97 -5.34 9.85
CA TYR A 31 1.75 -3.93 9.56
C TYR A 31 0.91 -3.21 10.60
N SER A 32 0.36 -3.94 11.56
CA SER A 32 -0.59 -3.31 12.48
C SER A 32 0.04 -2.26 13.38
N SER A 33 1.35 -2.32 13.59
CA SER A 33 2.00 -1.34 14.42
C SER A 33 2.65 -0.22 13.61
N LEU A 34 2.47 -0.22 12.31
CA LEU A 34 3.10 0.79 11.48
C LEU A 34 2.25 2.05 11.39
N ASN A 35 2.89 3.19 11.27
CA ASN A 35 2.17 4.43 11.07
C ASN A 35 1.90 4.57 9.57
N LYS A 36 1.24 5.64 9.18
CA LYS A 36 0.86 5.83 7.78
C LYS A 36 2.07 5.83 6.86
N ALA A 37 3.12 6.53 7.23
CA ALA A 37 4.30 6.63 6.39
C ALA A 37 4.93 5.26 6.18
N ASP A 38 5.00 4.47 7.24
CA ASP A 38 5.58 3.15 7.17
C ASP A 38 4.71 2.20 6.37
N LEU A 39 3.39 2.34 6.50
CA LEU A 39 2.46 1.53 5.71
C LEU A 39 2.63 1.82 4.23
N ILE A 40 2.76 3.09 3.88
CA ILE A 40 2.95 3.48 2.49
C ILE A 40 4.25 2.88 1.96
N GLN A 41 5.30 2.93 2.76
CA GLN A 41 6.58 2.38 2.33
C GLN A 41 6.47 0.86 2.13
N LEU A 42 5.80 0.18 3.04
CA LEU A 42 5.60 -1.25 2.93
C LEU A 42 4.85 -1.59 1.65
N LEU A 43 3.81 -0.84 1.35
CA LEU A 43 3.00 -1.10 0.16
C LEU A 43 3.81 -0.83 -1.11
N LYS A 44 4.61 0.21 -1.11
CA LYS A 44 5.43 0.52 -2.27
C LYS A 44 6.49 -0.55 -2.50
N ASP A 45 7.03 -1.08 -1.43
CA ASP A 45 8.05 -2.10 -1.53
C ASP A 45 7.49 -3.42 -2.03
N ASN A 46 6.18 -3.60 -1.94
CA ASN A 46 5.53 -4.84 -2.30
C ASN A 46 4.56 -4.69 -3.47
N GLU A 47 4.80 -3.73 -4.30
CA GLU A 47 4.04 -3.59 -5.52
C GLU A 47 4.52 -4.62 -6.54
#